data_10496d5d5a55c410d95f2d50098ea909
#
_entry.id   10496d5d5a55c410d95f2d50098ea909
#
_cell.length_a   1.000
_cell.length_b   1.000
_cell.length_c   1.000
_cell.angle_alpha   90.00
_cell.angle_beta   90.00
_cell.angle_gamma   90.00
#
_symmetry.space_group_name_H-M   'P 1'
#
loop_
_entity.id
_entity.type
_entity.pdbx_description
1 polymer ?
#
loop_
_entity_poly.entity_id
_entity_poly.type
_entity_poly.pdbx_seq_one_letter_code
_entity_poly.pdbx_strand_id
1 'polypeptide(L)'
;MKSFVMAAAVGLSLAAGSAHAQTAIQPGLWEVSDKTTMEGVQPMPSTSRQVCVKADEATLERLIYPTPDDFAKHGCSFAPGPKQDGIFKATTACPATDQTPGVTAEAEISYTPTSYEGLGQLTIKSKDGTTVKGSSVLSGKRVGDCP
;
A
#
# COMPACT_ATOMS: atom_id res chain seq x y z
N MET A 1 -44.99 8.04 54.25
CA MET A 1 -43.87 8.71 53.56
C MET A 1 -43.20 7.65 52.70
N LYS A 2 -43.42 7.71 51.38
CA LYS A 2 -42.84 6.74 50.42
C LYS A 2 -41.78 7.49 49.61
N SER A 3 -40.52 7.16 49.82
CA SER A 3 -39.40 7.73 49.07
C SER A 3 -39.25 6.98 47.73
N PHE A 4 -39.38 7.70 46.63
CA PHE A 4 -39.06 7.22 45.28
C PHE A 4 -37.59 7.51 44.99
N VAL A 5 -36.81 6.45 44.76
CA VAL A 5 -35.45 6.56 44.26
C VAL A 5 -35.51 6.44 42.74
N MET A 6 -35.19 7.53 42.04
CA MET A 6 -35.02 7.55 40.58
C MET A 6 -33.59 7.08 40.25
N ALA A 7 -33.46 5.94 39.57
CA ALA A 7 -32.22 5.49 38.99
C ALA A 7 -32.06 6.09 37.58
N ALA A 8 -31.07 6.98 37.42
CA ALA A 8 -30.70 7.52 36.13
C ALA A 8 -29.75 6.53 35.43
N ALA A 9 -30.22 5.91 34.37
CA ALA A 9 -29.36 5.08 33.45
C ALA A 9 -28.60 6.00 32.51
N VAL A 10 -27.28 6.09 32.71
CA VAL A 10 -26.37 6.76 31.78
C VAL A 10 -26.03 5.76 30.66
N GLY A 11 -26.62 5.98 29.48
CA GLY A 11 -26.30 5.25 28.28
C GLY A 11 -24.93 5.67 27.71
N LEU A 12 -23.91 4.83 27.82
CA LEU A 12 -22.65 4.98 27.09
C LEU A 12 -22.90 4.62 25.63
N SER A 13 -22.98 5.63 24.76
CA SER A 13 -22.95 5.45 23.31
C SER A 13 -21.50 5.16 22.89
N LEU A 14 -21.15 3.91 22.65
CA LEU A 14 -19.92 3.53 21.97
C LEU A 14 -20.06 3.92 20.50
N ALA A 15 -19.47 5.06 20.13
CA ALA A 15 -19.21 5.41 18.74
C ALA A 15 -18.15 4.41 18.21
N ALA A 16 -18.60 3.36 17.52
CA ALA A 16 -17.73 2.48 16.74
C ALA A 16 -17.21 3.28 15.55
N GLY A 17 -16.13 4.04 15.77
CA GLY A 17 -15.34 4.60 14.69
C GLY A 17 -14.80 3.45 13.86
N SER A 18 -15.16 3.37 12.57
CA SER A 18 -14.55 2.47 11.60
C SER A 18 -13.08 2.89 11.43
N ALA A 19 -12.22 2.43 12.31
CA ALA A 19 -10.79 2.51 12.12
C ALA A 19 -10.48 1.65 10.88
N HIS A 20 -10.21 2.29 9.75
CA HIS A 20 -9.49 1.64 8.66
C HIS A 20 -8.14 1.24 9.26
N ALA A 21 -8.04 -0.02 9.69
CA ALA A 21 -6.77 -0.53 10.21
C ALA A 21 -5.79 -0.52 9.04
N GLN A 22 -4.98 0.50 9.00
CA GLN A 22 -3.82 0.62 8.12
C GLN A 22 -2.88 -0.54 8.42
N THR A 23 -2.14 -0.96 7.42
CA THR A 23 -1.17 -2.05 7.50
C THR A 23 0.06 -1.57 8.26
N ALA A 24 -0.04 -1.55 9.59
CA ALA A 24 0.96 -0.95 10.47
C ALA A 24 2.30 -1.68 10.41
N ILE A 25 3.36 -0.90 10.23
CA ILE A 25 4.76 -1.31 10.32
C ILE A 25 5.47 -0.47 11.38
N GLN A 26 6.66 -0.87 11.81
CA GLN A 26 7.44 -0.06 12.73
C GLN A 26 8.05 1.16 12.03
N PRO A 27 7.98 2.35 12.63
CA PRO A 27 8.70 3.52 12.13
C PRO A 27 10.21 3.32 12.20
N GLY A 28 10.95 4.06 11.39
CA GLY A 28 12.42 3.99 11.34
C GLY A 28 12.97 3.99 9.92
N LEU A 29 14.24 3.68 9.80
CA LEU A 29 14.94 3.58 8.53
C LEU A 29 14.70 2.21 7.91
N TRP A 30 14.21 2.21 6.68
CA TRP A 30 13.92 1.02 5.90
C TRP A 30 14.83 0.96 4.68
N GLU A 31 15.36 -0.20 4.40
CA GLU A 31 15.97 -0.53 3.12
C GLU A 31 14.93 -1.26 2.27
N VAL A 32 14.60 -0.67 1.13
CA VAL A 32 13.58 -1.20 0.22
C VAL A 32 14.19 -1.50 -1.13
N SER A 33 13.80 -2.62 -1.73
CA SER A 33 14.28 -3.09 -3.01
C SER A 33 13.12 -3.48 -3.92
N ASP A 34 13.29 -3.16 -5.19
CA ASP A 34 12.35 -3.47 -6.26
C ASP A 34 13.11 -4.01 -7.47
N LYS A 35 12.58 -5.06 -8.06
CA LYS A 35 13.07 -5.64 -9.31
C LYS A 35 11.91 -5.92 -10.23
N THR A 36 11.81 -5.17 -11.30
CA THR A 36 10.77 -5.33 -12.33
C THR A 36 11.31 -6.05 -13.56
N THR A 37 10.54 -6.98 -14.08
CA THR A 37 10.80 -7.72 -15.32
C THR A 37 9.62 -7.54 -16.25
N MET A 38 9.87 -7.24 -17.51
CA MET A 38 8.87 -7.03 -18.55
C MET A 38 9.03 -8.03 -19.68
N GLU A 39 7.93 -8.53 -20.23
CA GLU A 39 7.96 -9.40 -21.40
C GLU A 39 8.57 -8.68 -22.62
N GLY A 40 9.53 -9.31 -23.27
CA GLY A 40 10.17 -8.75 -24.46
C GLY A 40 11.19 -7.62 -24.21
N VAL A 41 11.46 -7.29 -22.94
CA VAL A 41 12.44 -6.28 -22.54
C VAL A 41 13.58 -6.92 -21.78
N GLN A 42 14.81 -6.43 -21.97
CA GLN A 42 15.94 -6.91 -21.17
C GLN A 42 15.68 -6.63 -19.67
N PRO A 43 16.07 -7.55 -18.79
CA PRO A 43 15.90 -7.37 -17.35
C PRO A 43 16.53 -6.05 -16.88
N MET A 44 15.75 -5.25 -16.19
CA MET A 44 16.26 -4.03 -15.54
C MET A 44 17.02 -4.41 -14.26
N PRO A 45 18.08 -3.68 -13.91
CA PRO A 45 18.73 -3.88 -12.61
C PRO A 45 17.74 -3.61 -11.47
N SER A 46 17.90 -4.35 -10.37
CA SER A 46 17.12 -4.06 -9.17
C SER A 46 17.51 -2.68 -8.63
N THR A 47 16.50 -1.95 -8.17
CA THR A 47 16.71 -0.69 -7.46
C THR A 47 16.68 -0.94 -5.95
N SER A 48 17.55 -0.26 -5.21
CA SER A 48 17.53 -0.27 -3.75
C SER A 48 17.63 1.16 -3.25
N ARG A 49 16.85 1.49 -2.23
CA ARG A 49 16.86 2.82 -1.62
C ARG A 49 16.55 2.74 -0.13
N GLN A 50 16.99 3.73 0.62
CA GLN A 50 16.62 3.89 2.02
C GLN A 50 15.48 4.88 2.17
N VAL A 51 14.52 4.55 3.02
CA VAL A 51 13.34 5.35 3.31
C VAL A 51 13.22 5.52 4.82
N CYS A 52 13.17 6.76 5.29
CA CYS A 52 12.83 7.05 6.68
C CYS A 52 11.30 7.15 6.80
N VAL A 53 10.72 6.25 7.58
CA VAL A 53 9.28 6.21 7.86
C VAL A 53 9.03 6.78 9.25
N LYS A 54 8.27 7.87 9.33
CA LYS A 54 7.88 8.51 10.59
C LYS A 54 6.74 7.77 11.26
N ALA A 55 6.55 7.98 12.56
CA ALA A 55 5.56 7.27 13.35
C ALA A 55 4.10 7.53 12.91
N ASP A 56 3.81 8.72 12.43
CA ASP A 56 2.51 9.13 11.91
C ASP A 56 2.22 8.63 10.47
N GLU A 57 3.24 8.11 9.79
CA GLU A 57 3.17 7.59 8.42
C GLU A 57 3.52 6.09 8.34
N ALA A 58 3.62 5.39 9.47
CA ALA A 58 4.15 4.03 9.55
C ALA A 58 3.17 2.97 9.03
N THR A 59 2.93 2.98 7.73
CA THR A 59 2.12 2.01 7.01
C THR A 59 2.89 1.38 5.85
N LEU A 60 2.55 0.13 5.52
CA LEU A 60 3.15 -0.59 4.40
C LEU A 60 2.87 0.12 3.07
N GLU A 61 1.68 0.67 2.93
CA GLU A 61 1.26 1.42 1.75
C GLU A 61 2.21 2.60 1.48
N ARG A 62 2.64 3.28 2.54
CA ARG A 62 3.56 4.41 2.44
C ARG A 62 4.96 4.04 1.96
N LEU A 63 5.41 2.81 2.26
CA LEU A 63 6.69 2.29 1.77
C LEU A 63 6.67 1.92 0.29
N ILE A 64 5.55 1.40 -0.18
CA ILE A 64 5.45 0.72 -1.48
C ILE A 64 4.92 1.66 -2.56
N TYR A 65 3.97 2.51 -2.20
CA TYR A 65 3.26 3.34 -3.16
C TYR A 65 3.57 4.83 -2.98
N PRO A 66 3.46 5.61 -4.06
CA PRO A 66 3.38 7.06 -3.98
C PRO A 66 2.25 7.52 -3.05
N THR A 67 2.26 8.77 -2.66
CA THR A 67 1.18 9.31 -1.83
C THR A 67 -0.17 9.25 -2.58
N PRO A 68 -1.31 9.17 -1.86
CA PRO A 68 -2.63 9.23 -2.48
C PRO A 68 -2.82 10.45 -3.39
N ASP A 69 -2.23 11.58 -3.02
CA ASP A 69 -2.26 12.81 -3.82
C ASP A 69 -1.50 12.66 -5.15
N ASP A 70 -0.37 11.94 -5.15
CA ASP A 70 0.38 11.68 -6.38
C ASP A 70 -0.39 10.76 -7.31
N PHE A 71 -1.06 9.75 -6.78
CA PHE A 71 -1.98 8.90 -7.56
C PHE A 71 -3.12 9.73 -8.19
N ALA A 72 -3.76 10.58 -7.40
CA ALA A 72 -4.87 11.41 -7.86
C ALA A 72 -4.46 12.39 -8.96
N LYS A 73 -3.28 13.01 -8.86
CA LYS A 73 -2.73 13.93 -9.89
C LYS A 73 -2.58 13.26 -11.25
N HIS A 74 -2.30 11.95 -11.27
CA HIS A 74 -2.17 11.18 -12.50
C HIS A 74 -3.44 10.44 -12.90
N GLY A 75 -4.56 10.70 -12.23
CA GLY A 75 -5.84 10.03 -12.47
C GLY A 75 -5.82 8.53 -12.13
N CYS A 76 -4.81 8.09 -11.38
CA CYS A 76 -4.70 6.69 -10.96
C CYS A 76 -5.65 6.38 -9.81
N SER A 77 -6.08 5.14 -9.72
CA SER A 77 -6.84 4.60 -8.61
C SER A 77 -6.03 3.56 -7.85
N PHE A 78 -6.29 3.47 -6.55
CA PHE A 78 -5.74 2.47 -5.66
C PHE A 78 -6.87 1.80 -4.90
N ALA A 79 -6.93 0.48 -4.95
CA ALA A 79 -7.94 -0.32 -4.27
C ALA A 79 -7.26 -1.39 -3.41
N PRO A 80 -7.26 -1.25 -2.07
CA PRO A 80 -6.79 -2.30 -1.18
C PRO A 80 -7.74 -3.50 -1.27
N GLY A 81 -7.18 -4.70 -1.23
CA GLY A 81 -7.91 -5.95 -1.15
C GLY A 81 -8.46 -6.22 0.25
N PRO A 82 -9.13 -7.38 0.44
CA PRO A 82 -9.61 -7.80 1.75
C PRO A 82 -8.48 -7.87 2.76
N LYS A 83 -8.76 -7.46 3.99
CA LYS A 83 -7.79 -7.56 5.09
C LYS A 83 -7.52 -9.01 5.43
N GLN A 84 -6.24 -9.34 5.54
CA GLN A 84 -5.75 -10.62 5.97
C GLN A 84 -4.49 -10.40 6.80
N ASP A 85 -4.41 -11.02 7.97
CA ASP A 85 -3.26 -10.85 8.85
C ASP A 85 -1.95 -11.26 8.16
N GLY A 86 -0.97 -10.37 8.18
CA GLY A 86 0.34 -10.59 7.57
C GLY A 86 0.37 -10.61 6.04
N ILE A 87 -0.77 -10.38 5.37
CA ILE A 87 -0.87 -10.31 3.91
C ILE A 87 -1.58 -9.03 3.50
N PHE A 88 -0.94 -8.29 2.64
CA PHE A 88 -1.50 -7.10 2.01
C PHE A 88 -1.69 -7.34 0.51
N LYS A 89 -2.88 -7.04 0.01
CA LYS A 89 -3.19 -7.09 -1.43
C LYS A 89 -3.68 -5.73 -1.87
N ALA A 90 -3.33 -5.35 -3.08
CA ALA A 90 -3.82 -4.12 -3.67
C ALA A 90 -3.83 -4.19 -5.19
N THR A 91 -4.76 -3.44 -5.78
CA THR A 91 -4.81 -3.19 -7.22
C THR A 91 -4.64 -1.70 -7.47
N THR A 92 -3.79 -1.37 -8.43
CA THR A 92 -3.58 0.00 -8.91
C THR A 92 -3.96 0.07 -10.37
N ALA A 93 -4.66 1.11 -10.78
CA ALA A 93 -4.98 1.36 -12.18
C ALA A 93 -4.74 2.82 -12.54
N CYS A 94 -3.92 3.06 -13.55
CA CYS A 94 -3.66 4.36 -14.15
C CYS A 94 -4.21 4.37 -15.58
N PRO A 95 -5.08 5.32 -15.94
CA PRO A 95 -5.63 5.40 -17.28
C PRO A 95 -4.55 5.78 -18.30
N ALA A 96 -4.73 5.36 -19.55
CA ALA A 96 -3.94 5.88 -20.63
C ALA A 96 -4.21 7.38 -20.83
N THR A 97 -3.16 8.14 -21.09
CA THR A 97 -3.23 9.55 -21.49
C THR A 97 -2.70 9.71 -22.91
N ASP A 98 -2.65 10.95 -23.41
CA ASP A 98 -2.01 11.19 -24.72
C ASP A 98 -0.52 10.91 -24.73
N GLN A 99 0.12 10.96 -23.58
CA GLN A 99 1.56 10.83 -23.43
C GLN A 99 1.99 9.52 -22.77
N THR A 100 1.09 8.80 -22.08
CA THR A 100 1.41 7.62 -21.32
C THR A 100 0.46 6.45 -21.60
N PRO A 101 0.95 5.19 -21.65
CA PRO A 101 0.08 4.02 -21.73
C PRO A 101 -0.72 3.84 -20.44
N GLY A 102 -1.81 3.10 -20.52
CA GLY A 102 -2.55 2.65 -19.35
C GLY A 102 -1.78 1.56 -18.60
N VAL A 103 -1.81 1.59 -17.29
CA VAL A 103 -1.13 0.62 -16.42
C VAL A 103 -2.10 0.05 -15.40
N THR A 104 -2.15 -1.27 -15.27
CA THR A 104 -2.82 -1.95 -14.16
C THR A 104 -1.77 -2.77 -13.42
N ALA A 105 -1.78 -2.73 -12.10
CA ALA A 105 -0.87 -3.53 -11.28
C ALA A 105 -1.65 -4.17 -10.13
N GLU A 106 -1.34 -5.44 -9.86
CA GLU A 106 -1.82 -6.19 -8.71
C GLU A 106 -0.63 -6.59 -7.86
N ALA A 107 -0.73 -6.43 -6.55
CA ALA A 107 0.32 -6.81 -5.62
C ALA A 107 -0.22 -7.71 -4.52
N GLU A 108 0.58 -8.70 -4.14
CA GLU A 108 0.39 -9.52 -2.96
C GLU A 108 1.68 -9.52 -2.15
N ILE A 109 1.60 -9.08 -0.90
CA ILE A 109 2.76 -8.79 -0.05
C ILE A 109 2.53 -9.43 1.30
N SER A 110 3.46 -10.30 1.69
CA SER A 110 3.57 -10.81 3.05
C SER A 110 4.40 -9.83 3.88
N TYR A 111 3.93 -9.47 5.08
CA TYR A 111 4.61 -8.50 5.90
C TYR A 111 4.60 -8.84 7.39
N THR A 112 5.57 -8.29 8.08
CA THR A 112 5.70 -8.22 9.54
C THR A 112 5.87 -6.75 9.94
N PRO A 113 5.86 -6.41 11.22
CA PRO A 113 6.17 -5.05 11.64
C PRO A 113 7.54 -4.51 11.17
N THR A 114 8.48 -5.37 10.80
CA THR A 114 9.87 -4.99 10.47
C THR A 114 10.36 -5.44 9.11
N SER A 115 9.55 -6.14 8.33
CA SER A 115 9.92 -6.62 6.99
C SER A 115 8.71 -6.86 6.10
N TYR A 116 8.93 -6.85 4.80
CA TYR A 116 7.96 -7.33 3.82
C TYR A 116 8.64 -7.96 2.62
N GLU A 117 7.93 -8.88 1.99
CA GLU A 117 8.28 -9.47 0.69
C GLU A 117 7.01 -9.65 -0.13
N GLY A 118 7.07 -9.38 -1.42
CA GLY A 118 5.90 -9.49 -2.26
C GLY A 118 6.17 -9.61 -3.73
N LEU A 119 5.10 -9.97 -4.43
CA LEU A 119 5.07 -10.07 -5.88
C LEU A 119 4.03 -9.09 -6.42
N GLY A 120 4.41 -8.38 -7.47
CA GLY A 120 3.51 -7.57 -8.27
C GLY A 120 3.37 -8.15 -9.67
N GLN A 121 2.17 -8.08 -10.22
CA GLN A 121 1.89 -8.33 -11.63
C GLN A 121 1.46 -7.01 -12.25
N LEU A 122 2.02 -6.66 -13.39
CA LEU A 122 1.65 -5.44 -14.07
C LEU A 122 1.29 -5.71 -15.53
N THR A 123 0.35 -4.93 -16.03
CA THR A 123 -0.09 -4.95 -17.42
C THR A 123 -0.06 -3.53 -17.94
N ILE A 124 0.68 -3.30 -19.01
CA ILE A 124 0.77 -2.02 -19.71
C ILE A 124 0.01 -2.15 -21.02
N LYS A 125 -0.94 -1.26 -21.25
CA LYS A 125 -1.73 -1.21 -22.49
C LYS A 125 -1.46 0.08 -23.23
N SER A 126 -0.80 -0.04 -24.38
CA SER A 126 -0.52 1.07 -25.29
C SER A 126 -1.78 1.50 -26.07
N LYS A 127 -1.76 2.69 -26.64
CA LYS A 127 -2.89 3.23 -27.43
C LYS A 127 -3.22 2.41 -28.68
N ASP A 128 -2.21 1.80 -29.29
CA ASP A 128 -2.36 0.91 -30.46
C ASP A 128 -2.99 -0.45 -30.11
N GLY A 129 -3.32 -0.68 -28.82
CA GLY A 129 -3.86 -1.92 -28.33
C GLY A 129 -2.84 -2.97 -27.92
N THR A 130 -1.54 -2.70 -28.13
CA THR A 130 -0.47 -3.59 -27.68
C THR A 130 -0.48 -3.71 -26.15
N THR A 131 -0.37 -4.94 -25.67
CA THR A 131 -0.33 -5.24 -24.24
C THR A 131 1.01 -5.88 -23.90
N VAL A 132 1.69 -5.34 -22.90
CA VAL A 132 2.93 -5.90 -22.33
C VAL A 132 2.67 -6.25 -20.88
N LYS A 133 3.06 -7.46 -20.49
CA LYS A 133 2.97 -7.93 -19.10
C LYS A 133 4.33 -7.89 -18.43
N GLY A 134 4.31 -7.72 -17.13
CA GLY A 134 5.51 -7.75 -16.31
C GLY A 134 5.23 -8.23 -14.91
N SER A 135 6.29 -8.46 -14.17
CA SER A 135 6.25 -8.80 -12.76
C SER A 135 7.28 -8.01 -11.98
N SER A 136 6.96 -7.73 -10.73
CA SER A 136 7.86 -7.08 -9.78
C SER A 136 8.07 -7.97 -8.57
N VAL A 137 9.30 -8.01 -8.07
CA VAL A 137 9.64 -8.57 -6.78
C VAL A 137 9.95 -7.39 -5.85
N LEU A 138 9.20 -7.30 -4.78
CA LEU A 138 9.26 -6.20 -3.80
C LEU A 138 9.78 -6.75 -2.48
N SER A 139 10.70 -6.06 -1.83
CA SER A 139 11.14 -6.41 -0.49
C SER A 139 11.55 -5.18 0.31
N GLY A 140 11.44 -5.28 1.61
CA GLY A 140 11.89 -4.25 2.51
C GLY A 140 12.16 -4.75 3.90
N LYS A 141 13.13 -4.14 4.56
CA LYS A 141 13.54 -4.46 5.93
C LYS A 141 13.87 -3.19 6.70
N ARG A 142 13.37 -3.11 7.94
CA ARG A 142 13.76 -2.08 8.87
C ARG A 142 15.21 -2.32 9.30
N VAL A 143 16.07 -1.33 9.14
CA VAL A 143 17.51 -1.43 9.41
C VAL A 143 17.96 -0.58 10.60
N GLY A 144 17.07 0.27 11.13
CA GLY A 144 17.41 1.10 12.29
C GLY A 144 16.41 2.24 12.50
N ASP A 145 16.83 3.23 13.26
CA ASP A 145 16.08 4.47 13.44
C ASP A 145 16.45 5.46 12.34
N CYS A 146 15.57 6.42 12.08
CA CYS A 146 15.85 7.51 11.15
C CYS A 146 17.01 8.39 11.65
N PRO A 147 17.86 8.92 10.75
CA PRO A 147 18.92 9.85 11.13
C PRO A 147 18.40 11.19 11.63
#